data_2a2a5079b7e9357f9f197dc8c2a122b1
#
_entry.id   2a2a5079b7e9357f9f197dc8c2a122b1
#
_cell.length_a   1.000
_cell.length_b   1.000
_cell.length_c   1.000
_cell.angle_alpha   90.00
_cell.angle_beta   90.00
_cell.angle_gamma   90.00
#
_symmetry.space_group_name_H-M   'P 1'
#
loop_
_entity.id
_entity.type
_entity.pdbx_description
1 polymer ?
#
loop_
_entity_poly.entity_id
_entity_poly.type
_entity_poly.pdbx_seq_one_letter_code
_entity_poly.pdbx_strand_id
1 'polypeptide(L)'
;MLPALYIFLIAVCILPTLPGLIGVIMAALGYMPALGLHHFSMQGFAQVFQWQGIGHSLGLTFFITLLSTYLACFFTFAILQSSWGTRWWRRIETALNPLLAIPHVAFAIGFAFLFAPTGMGMRALYALIDPTFNATSDTPLLIQDPYGLGLILVLALKETPFLLLMSISVLKQLNVKQTEQVAASLGYNRNQIWLKCVFPQWLSKLRFAIFAVIAYGVSVVDVAQIVGPTNPPTFAVLVWQWFNDPDLQLMPRAAAGAIVLFALGSLLLAVAFSIEWILTKGINQWLWSGRKAFRLPGKSVFVLLISLTALIIPLLTLWSVALRWRFPDLLPSRYSERFWQLEWSNILSTINVSVTIALISASIALVFAIVAHEYRIKYRWHIPNYIIAIPMLVPQLSLLFGLQVLTLYTNIHHYGVWVTWAHLFFVFPYVYLALDGVYRSYDQRLTQIGLSLGKSPLHVWLKIKLPQIASALLFAWVIGISVSLAQYLPTLMLGAGRISTLTTEAVALASGSDRRITAIYALCQALLPLCFFVFAYTINKKKAPTTEQVRSTHHELSYQ
;
A
#
# COMPACT_ATOMS: atom_id res chain seq x y z
N MET A 1 -23.80 -15.70 19.56
CA MET A 1 -23.05 -15.85 18.30
C MET A 1 -22.20 -14.62 17.98
N LEU A 2 -22.74 -13.39 17.86
CA LEU A 2 -21.93 -12.19 17.50
C LEU A 2 -20.77 -11.88 18.46
N PRO A 3 -20.91 -11.94 19.81
CA PRO A 3 -19.77 -11.74 20.73
C PRO A 3 -18.68 -12.80 20.56
N ALA A 4 -19.04 -14.07 20.38
CA ALA A 4 -18.06 -15.13 20.18
C ALA A 4 -17.25 -14.94 18.88
N LEU A 5 -17.90 -14.54 17.78
CA LEU A 5 -17.24 -14.21 16.52
C LEU A 5 -16.33 -12.98 16.66
N TYR A 6 -16.74 -11.99 17.48
CA TYR A 6 -15.92 -10.81 17.73
C TYR A 6 -14.67 -11.13 18.56
N ILE A 7 -14.80 -11.99 19.58
CA ILE A 7 -13.66 -12.49 20.37
C ILE A 7 -12.72 -13.30 19.49
N PHE A 8 -13.26 -14.16 18.63
CA PHE A 8 -12.47 -14.96 17.68
C PHE A 8 -11.68 -14.07 16.70
N LEU A 9 -12.32 -13.03 16.17
CA LEU A 9 -11.67 -12.03 15.32
C LEU A 9 -10.49 -11.36 16.06
N ILE A 10 -10.68 -10.95 17.32
CA ILE A 10 -9.63 -10.35 18.15
C ILE A 10 -8.47 -11.33 18.31
N ALA A 11 -8.77 -12.57 18.62
CA ALA A 11 -7.75 -13.61 18.80
C ALA A 11 -6.94 -13.88 17.53
N VAL A 12 -7.57 -13.80 16.35
CA VAL A 12 -6.92 -14.12 15.06
C VAL A 12 -6.21 -12.91 14.43
N CYS A 13 -6.79 -11.71 14.54
CA CYS A 13 -6.33 -10.54 13.78
C CYS A 13 -5.71 -9.41 14.63
N ILE A 14 -5.81 -9.45 15.97
CA ILE A 14 -5.28 -8.39 16.82
C ILE A 14 -4.29 -8.95 17.83
N LEU A 15 -4.70 -9.99 18.56
CA LEU A 15 -3.87 -10.59 19.60
C LEU A 15 -2.48 -11.04 19.10
N PRO A 16 -2.30 -11.57 17.86
CA PRO A 16 -0.98 -12.02 17.36
C PRO A 16 0.08 -10.92 17.30
N THR A 17 -0.32 -9.65 17.33
CA THR A 17 0.62 -8.53 17.43
C THR A 17 1.48 -8.62 18.70
N LEU A 18 0.90 -9.05 19.84
CA LEU A 18 1.62 -9.17 21.10
C LEU A 18 2.70 -10.26 21.08
N PRO A 19 2.38 -11.54 20.78
CA PRO A 19 3.41 -12.56 20.68
C PRO A 19 4.42 -12.29 19.54
N GLY A 20 4.01 -11.61 18.45
CA GLY A 20 4.94 -11.15 17.43
C GLY A 20 5.98 -10.18 17.99
N LEU A 21 5.57 -9.19 18.75
CA LEU A 21 6.49 -8.23 19.39
C LEU A 21 7.32 -8.89 20.50
N ILE A 22 6.72 -9.74 21.33
CA ILE A 22 7.44 -10.46 22.40
C ILE A 22 8.46 -11.40 21.77
N GLY A 23 8.09 -12.15 20.73
CA GLY A 23 8.99 -13.10 20.06
C GLY A 23 10.23 -12.43 19.47
N VAL A 24 10.08 -11.27 18.83
CA VAL A 24 11.23 -10.53 18.30
C VAL A 24 12.10 -9.95 19.41
N ILE A 25 11.53 -9.50 20.54
CA ILE A 25 12.30 -9.00 21.68
C ILE A 25 13.12 -10.13 22.32
N MET A 26 12.51 -11.29 22.58
CA MET A 26 13.20 -12.44 23.15
C MET A 26 14.34 -12.93 22.23
N ALA A 27 14.08 -13.03 20.93
CA ALA A 27 15.09 -13.40 19.95
C ALA A 27 16.24 -12.38 19.88
N ALA A 28 15.95 -11.09 19.94
CA ALA A 28 16.98 -10.04 19.93
C ALA A 28 17.86 -10.03 21.18
N LEU A 29 17.30 -10.48 22.31
CA LEU A 29 18.02 -10.69 23.56
C LEU A 29 18.74 -12.08 23.59
N GLY A 30 18.82 -12.77 22.47
CA GLY A 30 19.55 -14.05 22.38
C GLY A 30 18.78 -15.28 22.86
N TYR A 31 17.54 -15.13 23.34
CA TYR A 31 16.76 -16.24 23.86
C TYR A 31 15.89 -16.88 22.77
N MET A 32 16.38 -17.96 22.19
CA MET A 32 15.68 -18.75 21.14
C MET A 32 15.88 -20.26 21.40
N PRO A 33 15.14 -20.85 22.36
CA PRO A 33 15.29 -22.27 22.74
C PRO A 33 15.14 -23.24 21.56
N ALA A 34 14.28 -22.92 20.58
CA ALA A 34 14.11 -23.73 19.36
C ALA A 34 15.40 -23.86 18.52
N LEU A 35 16.36 -22.95 18.68
CA LEU A 35 17.67 -22.97 18.01
C LEU A 35 18.83 -23.30 18.99
N GLY A 36 18.53 -23.76 20.20
CA GLY A 36 19.53 -24.08 21.22
C GLY A 36 20.12 -22.86 21.93
N LEU A 37 19.56 -21.67 21.76
CA LEU A 37 20.00 -20.44 22.42
C LEU A 37 19.16 -20.23 23.70
N HIS A 38 19.76 -20.54 24.86
CA HIS A 38 19.06 -20.52 26.17
C HIS A 38 19.48 -19.37 27.08
N HIS A 39 20.40 -18.51 26.67
CA HIS A 39 20.94 -17.44 27.51
C HIS A 39 20.61 -16.07 26.94
N PHE A 40 20.19 -15.17 27.82
CA PHE A 40 20.01 -13.77 27.45
C PHE A 40 21.35 -13.11 27.17
N SER A 41 21.46 -12.40 26.05
CA SER A 41 22.66 -11.71 25.60
C SER A 41 22.29 -10.47 24.78
N MET A 42 23.05 -9.39 24.96
CA MET A 42 22.97 -8.18 24.12
C MET A 42 23.86 -8.27 22.87
N GLN A 43 24.45 -9.44 22.59
CA GLN A 43 25.39 -9.64 21.49
C GLN A 43 24.74 -9.33 20.14
N GLY A 44 23.44 -9.65 19.95
CA GLY A 44 22.72 -9.31 18.74
C GLY A 44 22.73 -7.80 18.42
N PHE A 45 22.48 -6.97 19.45
CA PHE A 45 22.57 -5.51 19.30
C PHE A 45 24.00 -5.03 19.04
N ALA A 46 24.99 -5.59 19.74
CA ALA A 46 26.41 -5.27 19.50
C ALA A 46 26.80 -5.56 18.04
N GLN A 47 26.42 -6.71 17.49
CA GLN A 47 26.65 -7.09 16.10
C GLN A 47 25.95 -6.15 15.09
N VAL A 48 24.75 -5.64 15.41
CA VAL A 48 24.06 -4.65 14.58
C VAL A 48 24.88 -3.37 14.50
N PHE A 49 25.29 -2.80 15.65
CA PHE A 49 25.99 -1.52 15.68
C PHE A 49 27.47 -1.59 15.27
N GLN A 50 28.07 -2.77 15.31
CA GLN A 50 29.42 -3.01 14.80
C GLN A 50 29.47 -3.27 13.30
N TRP A 51 28.31 -3.46 12.64
CA TRP A 51 28.28 -3.73 11.21
C TRP A 51 28.76 -2.52 10.41
N GLN A 52 29.70 -2.77 9.49
CA GLN A 52 30.30 -1.71 8.68
C GLN A 52 29.24 -1.08 7.76
N GLY A 53 29.03 0.24 7.87
CA GLY A 53 28.05 0.97 7.06
C GLY A 53 26.66 1.10 7.70
N ILE A 54 26.46 0.65 8.96
CA ILE A 54 25.17 0.72 9.65
C ILE A 54 24.60 2.14 9.68
N GLY A 55 25.42 3.14 10.00
CA GLY A 55 25.00 4.55 10.05
C GLY A 55 24.49 5.05 8.70
N HIS A 56 25.14 4.65 7.61
CA HIS A 56 24.71 5.00 6.26
C HIS A 56 23.38 4.32 5.88
N SER A 57 23.23 3.03 6.18
CA SER A 57 22.00 2.26 5.94
C SER A 57 20.80 2.81 6.71
N LEU A 58 20.99 3.17 7.99
CA LEU A 58 19.97 3.84 8.81
C LEU A 58 19.63 5.22 8.27
N GLY A 59 20.65 6.01 7.90
CA GLY A 59 20.49 7.34 7.30
C GLY A 59 19.72 7.27 5.99
N LEU A 60 20.08 6.36 5.08
CA LEU A 60 19.34 6.12 3.84
C LEU A 60 17.86 5.81 4.10
N THR A 61 17.57 4.89 5.00
CA THR A 61 16.19 4.52 5.34
C THR A 61 15.42 5.70 5.90
N PHE A 62 16.05 6.49 6.79
CA PHE A 62 15.45 7.69 7.36
C PHE A 62 15.10 8.72 6.28
N PHE A 63 16.07 9.10 5.44
CA PHE A 63 15.88 10.13 4.42
C PHE A 63 14.95 9.67 3.29
N ILE A 64 15.11 8.44 2.79
CA ILE A 64 14.24 7.89 1.75
C ILE A 64 12.78 7.88 2.21
N THR A 65 12.52 7.36 3.41
CA THR A 65 11.16 7.28 3.94
C THR A 65 10.54 8.67 4.16
N LEU A 66 11.29 9.58 4.77
CA LEU A 66 10.78 10.93 5.06
C LEU A 66 10.53 11.70 3.76
N LEU A 67 11.51 11.70 2.86
CA LEU A 67 11.42 12.46 1.61
C LEU A 67 10.35 11.91 0.67
N SER A 68 10.25 10.59 0.51
CA SER A 68 9.20 9.97 -0.31
C SER A 68 7.80 10.27 0.23
N THR A 69 7.60 10.20 1.55
CA THR A 69 6.32 10.50 2.20
C THR A 69 5.90 11.95 1.99
N TYR A 70 6.81 12.91 2.26
CA TYR A 70 6.47 14.32 2.09
C TYR A 70 6.37 14.74 0.63
N LEU A 71 7.11 14.10 -0.27
CA LEU A 71 6.93 14.28 -1.71
C LEU A 71 5.55 13.77 -2.18
N ALA A 72 5.10 12.62 -1.66
CA ALA A 72 3.73 12.12 -1.91
C ALA A 72 2.66 13.07 -1.34
N CYS A 73 2.87 13.61 -0.13
CA CYS A 73 1.99 14.63 0.45
C CYS A 73 1.94 15.89 -0.42
N PHE A 74 3.09 16.36 -0.90
CA PHE A 74 3.18 17.50 -1.79
C PHE A 74 2.44 17.27 -3.11
N PHE A 75 2.66 16.13 -3.76
CA PHE A 75 1.96 15.74 -4.99
C PHE A 75 0.45 15.69 -4.76
N THR A 76 0.03 15.03 -3.68
CA THR A 76 -1.38 14.92 -3.30
C THR A 76 -2.00 16.30 -3.11
N PHE A 77 -1.39 17.16 -2.30
CA PHE A 77 -1.92 18.49 -2.04
C PHE A 77 -1.93 19.38 -3.29
N ALA A 78 -0.90 19.31 -4.13
CA ALA A 78 -0.84 20.02 -5.40
C ALA A 78 -2.00 19.63 -6.34
N ILE A 79 -2.27 18.33 -6.46
CA ILE A 79 -3.38 17.81 -7.25
C ILE A 79 -4.73 18.29 -6.69
N LEU A 80 -4.92 18.25 -5.37
CA LEU A 80 -6.15 18.71 -4.72
C LEU A 80 -6.36 20.21 -4.91
N GLN A 81 -5.36 21.05 -4.63
CA GLN A 81 -5.44 22.50 -4.79
C GLN A 81 -5.86 22.90 -6.21
N SER A 82 -5.27 22.24 -7.23
CA SER A 82 -5.48 22.59 -8.62
C SER A 82 -6.79 22.05 -9.21
N SER A 83 -7.33 20.97 -8.64
CA SER A 83 -8.35 20.15 -9.33
C SER A 83 -9.64 19.94 -8.54
N TRP A 84 -9.63 20.05 -7.20
CA TRP A 84 -10.81 19.80 -6.36
C TRP A 84 -11.99 20.69 -6.77
N GLY A 85 -13.20 20.08 -6.92
CA GLY A 85 -14.40 20.80 -7.32
C GLY A 85 -14.43 21.26 -8.78
N THR A 86 -13.43 20.94 -9.60
CA THR A 86 -13.38 21.25 -11.03
C THR A 86 -13.80 20.04 -11.88
N ARG A 87 -14.00 20.26 -13.21
CA ARG A 87 -14.26 19.15 -14.15
C ARG A 87 -13.10 18.12 -14.18
N TRP A 88 -11.87 18.53 -13.87
CA TRP A 88 -10.70 17.66 -13.77
C TRP A 88 -10.80 16.68 -12.61
N TRP A 89 -11.46 17.08 -11.51
CA TRP A 89 -11.60 16.21 -10.35
C TRP A 89 -12.33 14.91 -10.66
N ARG A 90 -13.39 14.98 -11.47
CA ARG A 90 -14.12 13.77 -11.89
C ARG A 90 -13.20 12.77 -12.64
N ARG A 91 -12.28 13.27 -13.49
CA ARG A 91 -11.30 12.42 -14.19
C ARG A 91 -10.32 11.80 -13.20
N ILE A 92 -9.86 12.55 -12.21
CA ILE A 92 -8.96 12.07 -11.16
C ILE A 92 -9.64 10.96 -10.35
N GLU A 93 -10.86 11.19 -9.88
CA GLU A 93 -11.64 10.19 -9.13
C GLU A 93 -11.79 8.88 -9.91
N THR A 94 -12.06 8.94 -11.20
CA THR A 94 -12.18 7.75 -12.07
C THR A 94 -10.85 7.02 -12.23
N ALA A 95 -9.73 7.75 -12.30
CA ALA A 95 -8.41 7.19 -12.48
C ALA A 95 -7.81 6.61 -11.19
N LEU A 96 -8.32 6.95 -10.01
CA LEU A 96 -7.76 6.47 -8.74
C LEU A 96 -7.81 4.94 -8.61
N ASN A 97 -8.91 4.30 -9.02
CA ASN A 97 -9.05 2.86 -8.92
C ASN A 97 -7.98 2.09 -9.71
N PRO A 98 -7.77 2.36 -11.01
CA PRO A 98 -6.67 1.72 -11.75
C PRO A 98 -5.27 2.06 -11.20
N LEU A 99 -5.04 3.29 -10.72
CA LEU A 99 -3.77 3.68 -10.13
C LEU A 99 -3.44 2.91 -8.84
N LEU A 100 -4.46 2.65 -8.02
CA LEU A 100 -4.33 1.85 -6.79
C LEU A 100 -4.22 0.35 -7.09
N ALA A 101 -4.83 -0.12 -8.16
CA ALA A 101 -4.86 -1.54 -8.49
C ALA A 101 -3.49 -2.12 -8.86
N ILE A 102 -2.59 -1.33 -9.48
CA ILE A 102 -1.25 -1.80 -9.83
C ILE A 102 -0.41 -1.96 -8.56
N PRO A 103 0.12 -3.17 -8.23
CA PRO A 103 0.96 -3.39 -7.07
C PRO A 103 2.28 -2.60 -7.14
N HIS A 104 2.87 -2.31 -5.97
CA HIS A 104 4.14 -1.59 -5.86
C HIS A 104 5.28 -2.29 -6.60
N VAL A 105 5.38 -3.62 -6.51
CA VAL A 105 6.41 -4.42 -7.17
C VAL A 105 6.30 -4.33 -8.69
N ALA A 106 5.11 -4.51 -9.26
CA ALA A 106 4.92 -4.39 -10.72
C ALA A 106 5.25 -2.98 -11.22
N PHE A 107 4.89 -1.94 -10.43
CA PHE A 107 5.27 -0.57 -10.73
C PHE A 107 6.79 -0.36 -10.67
N ALA A 108 7.46 -0.90 -9.64
CA ALA A 108 8.90 -0.80 -9.47
C ALA A 108 9.68 -1.48 -10.61
N ILE A 109 9.24 -2.67 -11.04
CA ILE A 109 9.82 -3.38 -12.19
C ILE A 109 9.64 -2.57 -13.47
N GLY A 110 8.42 -2.04 -13.72
CA GLY A 110 8.17 -1.19 -14.88
C GLY A 110 8.98 0.11 -14.85
N PHE A 111 9.12 0.72 -13.68
CA PHE A 111 9.97 1.89 -13.47
C PHE A 111 11.44 1.56 -13.73
N ALA A 112 11.93 0.41 -13.25
CA ALA A 112 13.29 -0.05 -13.52
C ALA A 112 13.51 -0.28 -15.03
N PHE A 113 12.56 -0.87 -15.73
CA PHE A 113 12.66 -1.08 -17.18
C PHE A 113 12.59 0.22 -17.99
N LEU A 114 11.98 1.26 -17.42
CA LEU A 114 11.95 2.58 -18.06
C LEU A 114 13.26 3.34 -17.83
N PHE A 115 13.77 3.38 -16.60
CA PHE A 115 14.86 4.26 -16.18
C PHE A 115 16.22 3.58 -15.98
N ALA A 116 16.33 2.26 -16.16
CA ALA A 116 17.63 1.58 -16.16
C ALA A 116 18.56 2.14 -17.26
N PRO A 117 19.88 2.03 -17.13
CA PRO A 117 20.84 2.54 -18.13
C PRO A 117 20.61 2.04 -19.57
N THR A 118 20.04 0.84 -19.72
CA THR A 118 19.61 0.26 -21.00
C THR A 118 18.09 0.17 -21.13
N GLY A 119 17.36 0.94 -20.31
CA GLY A 119 15.90 0.98 -20.28
C GLY A 119 15.29 1.78 -21.45
N MET A 120 13.96 1.74 -21.53
CA MET A 120 13.22 2.39 -22.62
C MET A 120 13.43 3.91 -22.66
N GLY A 121 13.52 4.58 -21.49
CA GLY A 121 13.76 6.02 -21.42
C GLY A 121 15.11 6.42 -21.99
N MET A 122 16.18 5.65 -21.68
CA MET A 122 17.50 5.90 -22.23
C MET A 122 17.60 5.60 -23.72
N ARG A 123 16.90 4.56 -24.19
CA ARG A 123 16.78 4.26 -25.63
C ARG A 123 16.07 5.39 -26.38
N ALA A 124 14.98 5.91 -25.81
CA ALA A 124 14.27 7.05 -26.38
C ALA A 124 15.13 8.31 -26.41
N LEU A 125 15.87 8.58 -25.35
CA LEU A 125 16.81 9.72 -25.26
C LEU A 125 17.89 9.62 -26.32
N TYR A 126 18.53 8.45 -26.46
CA TYR A 126 19.55 8.17 -27.47
C TYR A 126 18.99 8.33 -28.90
N ALA A 127 17.81 7.78 -29.16
CA ALA A 127 17.22 7.81 -30.51
C ALA A 127 16.71 9.21 -30.92
N LEU A 128 16.25 10.04 -29.95
CA LEU A 128 15.55 11.29 -30.24
C LEU A 128 16.39 12.55 -30.04
N ILE A 129 17.40 12.52 -29.17
CA ILE A 129 18.13 13.72 -28.74
C ILE A 129 19.59 13.68 -29.24
N ASP A 130 20.35 12.67 -28.88
CA ASP A 130 21.78 12.63 -29.20
C ASP A 130 22.33 11.19 -29.29
N PRO A 131 22.72 10.72 -30.50
CA PRO A 131 23.38 9.44 -30.68
C PRO A 131 24.75 9.31 -30.02
N THR A 132 25.38 10.43 -29.65
CA THR A 132 26.68 10.44 -28.95
C THR A 132 26.53 10.39 -27.43
N PHE A 133 25.31 10.45 -26.90
CA PHE A 133 25.03 10.37 -25.48
C PHE A 133 25.44 8.99 -24.94
N ASN A 134 26.54 8.99 -24.18
CA ASN A 134 27.09 7.76 -23.61
C ASN A 134 26.22 7.33 -22.41
N ALA A 135 25.26 6.43 -22.66
CA ALA A 135 24.38 5.86 -21.61
C ALA A 135 25.12 4.94 -20.62
N THR A 136 26.39 4.66 -20.87
CA THR A 136 27.27 3.83 -20.03
C THR A 136 28.01 4.66 -18.99
N SER A 137 27.36 5.66 -18.36
CA SER A 137 27.91 6.22 -17.14
C SER A 137 27.92 5.15 -16.06
N ASP A 138 29.05 4.93 -15.43
CA ASP A 138 29.27 3.93 -14.38
C ASP A 138 28.36 4.12 -13.14
N THR A 139 27.62 5.22 -13.08
CA THR A 139 26.68 5.53 -11.99
C THR A 139 25.25 5.56 -12.52
N PRO A 140 24.40 4.59 -12.18
CA PRO A 140 22.99 4.63 -12.51
C PRO A 140 22.29 5.79 -11.78
N LEU A 141 21.51 6.59 -12.52
CA LEU A 141 20.88 7.81 -11.99
C LEU A 141 19.67 7.53 -11.08
N LEU A 142 18.87 6.50 -11.36
CA LEU A 142 17.61 6.25 -10.69
C LEU A 142 17.39 4.79 -10.28
N ILE A 143 18.16 3.85 -10.80
CA ILE A 143 18.00 2.43 -10.48
C ILE A 143 19.25 1.97 -9.74
N GLN A 144 19.05 1.53 -8.50
CA GLN A 144 20.13 1.12 -7.59
C GLN A 144 21.16 2.25 -7.35
N ASP A 145 20.69 3.49 -7.40
CA ASP A 145 21.53 4.66 -7.14
C ASP A 145 21.92 4.74 -5.65
N PRO A 146 23.14 5.23 -5.33
CA PRO A 146 23.65 5.23 -3.96
C PRO A 146 22.84 6.07 -2.98
N TYR A 147 22.11 7.07 -3.48
CA TYR A 147 21.31 8.00 -2.67
C TYR A 147 19.84 7.57 -2.52
N GLY A 148 19.39 6.54 -3.25
CA GLY A 148 18.01 6.06 -3.22
C GLY A 148 17.01 6.99 -3.90
N LEU A 149 17.45 7.84 -4.84
CA LEU A 149 16.57 8.79 -5.55
C LEU A 149 15.46 8.09 -6.32
N GLY A 150 15.79 6.99 -7.01
CA GLY A 150 14.80 6.18 -7.70
C GLY A 150 13.78 5.58 -6.74
N LEU A 151 14.21 5.06 -5.60
CA LEU A 151 13.32 4.52 -4.58
C LEU A 151 12.40 5.61 -3.99
N ILE A 152 12.93 6.80 -3.73
CA ILE A 152 12.13 7.97 -3.29
C ILE A 152 11.02 8.28 -4.29
N LEU A 153 11.34 8.33 -5.59
CA LEU A 153 10.37 8.63 -6.63
C LEU A 153 9.31 7.53 -6.77
N VAL A 154 9.72 6.27 -6.79
CA VAL A 154 8.80 5.13 -6.88
C VAL A 154 7.81 5.13 -5.72
N LEU A 155 8.30 5.26 -4.48
CA LEU A 155 7.45 5.33 -3.29
C LEU A 155 6.54 6.56 -3.34
N ALA A 156 7.06 7.74 -3.64
CA ALA A 156 6.26 8.96 -3.71
C ALA A 156 5.14 8.87 -4.74
N LEU A 157 5.42 8.34 -5.93
CA LEU A 157 4.42 8.17 -7.00
C LEU A 157 3.36 7.14 -6.62
N LYS A 158 3.75 6.04 -5.96
CA LYS A 158 2.81 4.98 -5.57
C LYS A 158 1.96 5.32 -4.35
N GLU A 159 2.48 6.12 -3.42
CA GLU A 159 1.72 6.54 -2.24
C GLU A 159 0.78 7.73 -2.52
N THR A 160 1.03 8.50 -3.59
CA THR A 160 0.15 9.62 -3.98
C THR A 160 -1.32 9.21 -4.21
N PRO A 161 -1.66 8.15 -4.96
CA PRO A 161 -3.04 7.70 -5.13
C PRO A 161 -3.71 7.29 -3.81
N PHE A 162 -2.97 6.64 -2.91
CA PHE A 162 -3.47 6.28 -1.58
C PHE A 162 -3.80 7.52 -0.74
N LEU A 163 -2.88 8.49 -0.68
CA LEU A 163 -3.12 9.74 0.04
C LEU A 163 -4.25 10.57 -0.59
N LEU A 164 -4.41 10.55 -1.92
CA LEU A 164 -5.54 11.17 -2.61
C LEU A 164 -6.86 10.52 -2.19
N LEU A 165 -6.94 9.19 -2.15
CA LEU A 165 -8.12 8.46 -1.73
C LEU A 165 -8.51 8.81 -0.28
N MET A 166 -7.54 8.80 0.64
CA MET A 166 -7.76 9.19 2.04
C MET A 166 -8.21 10.65 2.15
N SER A 167 -7.65 11.53 1.33
CA SER A 167 -7.99 12.95 1.30
C SER A 167 -9.44 13.23 0.89
N ILE A 168 -10.06 12.40 0.05
CA ILE A 168 -11.48 12.55 -0.34
C ILE A 168 -12.37 12.53 0.90
N SER A 169 -12.19 11.56 1.79
CA SER A 169 -12.96 11.44 3.03
C SER A 169 -12.71 12.62 3.97
N VAL A 170 -11.46 13.05 4.09
CA VAL A 170 -11.06 14.21 4.91
C VAL A 170 -11.69 15.50 4.39
N LEU A 171 -11.61 15.77 3.09
CA LEU A 171 -12.13 17.02 2.51
C LEU A 171 -13.68 17.09 2.55
N LYS A 172 -14.36 15.94 2.44
CA LYS A 172 -15.82 15.87 2.65
C LYS A 172 -16.20 16.23 4.09
N GLN A 173 -15.42 15.77 5.09
CA GLN A 173 -15.66 16.11 6.50
C GLN A 173 -15.35 17.59 6.82
N LEU A 174 -14.41 18.21 6.11
CA LEU A 174 -14.02 19.60 6.30
C LEU A 174 -14.99 20.61 5.67
N ASN A 175 -16.02 20.15 4.95
CA ASN A 175 -16.95 21.02 4.23
C ASN A 175 -16.23 22.13 3.42
N VAL A 176 -15.22 21.72 2.62
CA VAL A 176 -14.34 22.64 1.89
C VAL A 176 -15.12 23.70 1.11
N LYS A 177 -16.28 23.33 0.55
CA LYS A 177 -17.15 24.27 -0.19
C LYS A 177 -17.62 25.44 0.68
N GLN A 178 -18.02 25.19 1.92
CA GLN A 178 -18.39 26.25 2.87
C GLN A 178 -17.18 27.12 3.24
N THR A 179 -16.04 26.49 3.50
CA THR A 179 -14.77 27.20 3.79
C THR A 179 -14.39 28.11 2.62
N GLU A 180 -14.52 27.63 1.38
CA GLU A 180 -14.24 28.42 0.17
C GLU A 180 -15.20 29.61 0.05
N GLN A 181 -16.49 29.43 0.32
CA GLN A 181 -17.49 30.52 0.25
C GLN A 181 -17.22 31.61 1.28
N VAL A 182 -16.98 31.24 2.55
CA VAL A 182 -16.71 32.20 3.63
C VAL A 182 -15.38 32.93 3.38
N ALA A 183 -14.33 32.23 3.02
CA ALA A 183 -13.04 32.87 2.77
C ALA A 183 -13.08 33.75 1.50
N ALA A 184 -13.83 33.38 0.48
CA ALA A 184 -14.02 34.19 -0.73
C ALA A 184 -14.76 35.51 -0.41
N SER A 185 -15.76 35.50 0.50
CA SER A 185 -16.45 36.72 0.93
C SER A 185 -15.51 37.70 1.66
N LEU A 186 -14.42 37.18 2.26
CA LEU A 186 -13.33 37.98 2.86
C LEU A 186 -12.27 38.43 1.84
N GLY A 187 -12.49 38.17 0.55
CA GLY A 187 -11.61 38.56 -0.54
C GLY A 187 -10.38 37.66 -0.74
N TYR A 188 -10.39 36.43 -0.19
CA TYR A 188 -9.33 35.45 -0.43
C TYR A 188 -9.53 34.77 -1.79
N ASN A 189 -8.45 34.67 -2.58
CA ASN A 189 -8.46 33.86 -3.79
C ASN A 189 -8.29 32.37 -3.50
N ARG A 190 -8.59 31.49 -4.47
CA ARG A 190 -8.53 30.04 -4.32
C ARG A 190 -7.21 29.52 -3.75
N ASN A 191 -6.07 30.04 -4.23
CA ASN A 191 -4.77 29.57 -3.77
C ASN A 191 -4.51 29.93 -2.29
N GLN A 192 -4.96 31.13 -1.89
CA GLN A 192 -4.89 31.56 -0.48
C GLN A 192 -5.78 30.68 0.41
N ILE A 193 -6.99 30.40 -0.01
CA ILE A 193 -7.93 29.52 0.73
C ILE A 193 -7.30 28.14 0.92
N TRP A 194 -6.79 27.54 -0.15
CA TRP A 194 -6.21 26.21 -0.07
C TRP A 194 -4.96 26.16 0.81
N LEU A 195 -4.03 27.09 0.68
CA LEU A 195 -2.79 27.08 1.45
C LEU A 195 -2.98 27.51 2.91
N LYS A 196 -3.89 28.46 3.19
CA LYS A 196 -4.04 29.04 4.53
C LYS A 196 -5.18 28.42 5.36
N CYS A 197 -6.26 28.03 4.71
CA CYS A 197 -7.44 27.51 5.42
C CYS A 197 -7.55 25.98 5.34
N VAL A 198 -7.36 25.40 4.14
CA VAL A 198 -7.57 23.97 3.91
C VAL A 198 -6.35 23.15 4.33
N PHE A 199 -5.14 23.56 3.95
CA PHE A 199 -3.90 22.80 4.20
C PHE A 199 -3.68 22.42 5.66
N PRO A 200 -3.76 23.32 6.65
CA PRO A 200 -3.51 22.96 8.04
C PRO A 200 -4.50 21.94 8.57
N GLN A 201 -5.78 22.09 8.20
CA GLN A 201 -6.84 21.18 8.63
C GLN A 201 -6.74 19.83 7.92
N TRP A 202 -6.42 19.82 6.62
CA TRP A 202 -6.20 18.62 5.84
C TRP A 202 -5.02 17.81 6.37
N LEU A 203 -3.87 18.44 6.62
CA LEU A 203 -2.67 17.79 7.11
C LEU A 203 -2.92 17.08 8.44
N SER A 204 -3.54 17.76 9.40
CA SER A 204 -3.83 17.20 10.72
C SER A 204 -4.81 16.03 10.66
N LYS A 205 -5.81 16.08 9.78
CA LYS A 205 -6.78 14.98 9.63
C LYS A 205 -6.24 13.82 8.79
N LEU A 206 -5.23 14.05 7.96
CA LEU A 206 -4.57 13.01 7.15
C LEU A 206 -3.47 12.28 7.92
N ARG A 207 -3.13 12.69 9.14
CA ARG A 207 -2.03 12.16 9.98
C ARG A 207 -1.94 10.65 9.97
N PHE A 208 -3.07 9.96 10.16
CA PHE A 208 -3.09 8.50 10.19
C PHE A 208 -2.61 7.88 8.86
N ALA A 209 -3.05 8.41 7.72
CA ALA A 209 -2.62 7.95 6.41
C ALA A 209 -1.13 8.23 6.17
N ILE A 210 -0.62 9.39 6.61
CA ILE A 210 0.81 9.72 6.54
C ILE A 210 1.63 8.74 7.40
N PHE A 211 1.16 8.41 8.60
CA PHE A 211 1.82 7.43 9.47
C PHE A 211 1.86 6.03 8.84
N ALA A 212 0.80 5.61 8.16
CA ALA A 212 0.77 4.34 7.45
C ALA A 212 1.79 4.32 6.28
N VAL A 213 1.92 5.42 5.54
CA VAL A 213 2.93 5.57 4.46
C VAL A 213 4.35 5.52 5.03
N ILE A 214 4.62 6.18 6.16
CA ILE A 214 5.93 6.11 6.83
C ILE A 214 6.24 4.69 7.28
N ALA A 215 5.29 4.02 7.93
CA ALA A 215 5.48 2.66 8.43
C ALA A 215 5.77 1.67 7.29
N TYR A 216 5.10 1.83 6.15
CA TYR A 216 5.40 1.08 4.93
C TYR A 216 6.80 1.41 4.40
N GLY A 217 7.13 2.69 4.22
CA GLY A 217 8.42 3.13 3.68
C GLY A 217 9.63 2.68 4.49
N VAL A 218 9.51 2.67 5.84
CA VAL A 218 10.57 2.15 6.73
C VAL A 218 10.83 0.66 6.52
N SER A 219 9.79 -0.11 6.25
CA SER A 219 9.84 -1.59 6.22
C SER A 219 9.83 -2.17 4.81
N VAL A 220 9.85 -1.33 3.77
CA VAL A 220 9.80 -1.79 2.38
C VAL A 220 11.08 -2.54 2.02
N VAL A 221 10.93 -3.81 1.60
CA VAL A 221 12.02 -4.68 1.17
C VAL A 221 11.91 -4.99 -0.32
N ASP A 222 10.75 -5.39 -0.78
CA ASP A 222 10.46 -5.80 -2.16
C ASP A 222 10.80 -4.73 -3.20
N VAL A 223 10.26 -3.53 -3.07
CA VAL A 223 10.55 -2.40 -3.95
C VAL A 223 12.00 -1.94 -3.82
N ALA A 224 12.55 -1.96 -2.59
CA ALA A 224 13.91 -1.54 -2.33
C ALA A 224 14.94 -2.49 -2.94
N GLN A 225 14.67 -3.80 -3.01
CA GLN A 225 15.53 -4.76 -3.72
C GLN A 225 15.57 -4.53 -5.23
N ILE A 226 14.50 -3.98 -5.83
CA ILE A 226 14.42 -3.74 -7.28
C ILE A 226 15.10 -2.42 -7.67
N VAL A 227 14.78 -1.35 -6.95
CA VAL A 227 15.12 0.03 -7.34
C VAL A 227 16.10 0.69 -6.38
N GLY A 228 16.12 0.26 -5.12
CA GLY A 228 16.87 0.91 -4.05
C GLY A 228 18.37 0.70 -4.11
N PRO A 229 19.14 1.40 -3.26
CA PRO A 229 20.57 1.26 -3.15
C PRO A 229 20.98 -0.14 -2.71
N THR A 230 22.13 -0.62 -3.20
CA THR A 230 22.62 -1.97 -2.93
C THR A 230 23.80 -2.01 -1.97
N ASN A 231 24.63 -0.96 -1.91
CA ASN A 231 25.85 -0.93 -1.09
C ASN A 231 26.07 0.46 -0.45
N PRO A 232 25.69 0.63 0.83
CA PRO A 232 24.88 -0.28 1.61
C PRO A 232 23.39 -0.21 1.19
N PRO A 233 22.64 -1.28 1.40
CA PRO A 233 21.20 -1.27 1.15
C PRO A 233 20.45 -0.47 2.23
N THR A 234 19.15 -0.22 2.03
CA THR A 234 18.29 0.29 3.10
C THR A 234 18.30 -0.66 4.28
N PHE A 235 18.07 -0.14 5.47
CA PHE A 235 18.18 -0.93 6.70
C PHE A 235 17.16 -2.09 6.76
N ALA A 236 15.97 -1.92 6.19
CA ALA A 236 15.00 -3.01 6.08
C ALA A 236 15.53 -4.17 5.20
N VAL A 237 16.17 -3.86 4.07
CA VAL A 237 16.80 -4.85 3.20
C VAL A 237 17.99 -5.53 3.90
N LEU A 238 18.78 -4.76 4.66
CA LEU A 238 19.90 -5.30 5.43
C LEU A 238 19.43 -6.28 6.51
N VAL A 239 18.37 -5.92 7.27
CA VAL A 239 17.77 -6.82 8.27
C VAL A 239 17.21 -8.07 7.60
N TRP A 240 16.59 -7.93 6.42
CA TRP A 240 16.13 -9.05 5.61
C TRP A 240 17.28 -9.95 5.16
N GLN A 241 18.42 -9.39 4.75
CA GLN A 241 19.63 -10.16 4.42
C GLN A 241 20.16 -10.95 5.63
N TRP A 242 20.21 -10.32 6.81
CA TRP A 242 20.61 -11.00 8.06
C TRP A 242 19.65 -12.12 8.46
N PHE A 243 18.36 -11.94 8.17
CA PHE A 243 17.36 -12.97 8.42
C PHE A 243 17.57 -14.22 7.55
N ASN A 244 18.09 -14.06 6.34
CA ASN A 244 18.39 -15.15 5.42
C ASN A 244 19.83 -15.64 5.53
N ASP A 245 20.57 -15.24 6.57
CA ASP A 245 21.92 -15.73 6.82
C ASP A 245 21.88 -17.25 7.10
N PRO A 246 22.71 -18.07 6.43
CA PRO A 246 22.75 -19.51 6.67
C PRO A 246 23.17 -19.87 8.10
N ASP A 247 23.93 -19.00 8.78
CA ASP A 247 24.33 -19.21 10.18
C ASP A 247 23.19 -18.80 11.13
N LEU A 248 22.49 -19.79 11.64
CA LEU A 248 21.41 -19.61 12.60
C LEU A 248 21.82 -18.97 13.93
N GLN A 249 23.13 -19.02 14.28
CA GLN A 249 23.67 -18.32 15.46
C GLN A 249 23.62 -16.80 15.32
N LEU A 250 23.50 -16.29 14.10
CA LEU A 250 23.34 -14.87 13.78
C LEU A 250 21.87 -14.37 13.78
N MET A 251 20.91 -15.26 14.02
CA MET A 251 19.49 -14.88 14.12
C MET A 251 19.21 -13.78 15.16
N PRO A 252 19.85 -13.76 16.35
CA PRO A 252 19.67 -12.63 17.29
C PRO A 252 20.07 -11.28 16.71
N ARG A 253 21.04 -11.21 15.79
CA ARG A 253 21.39 -9.98 15.05
C ARG A 253 20.23 -9.50 14.16
N ALA A 254 19.61 -10.41 13.42
CA ALA A 254 18.46 -10.08 12.59
C ALA A 254 17.26 -9.58 13.43
N ALA A 255 17.00 -10.25 14.56
CA ALA A 255 15.97 -9.84 15.51
C ALA A 255 16.27 -8.48 16.15
N ALA A 256 17.50 -8.24 16.57
CA ALA A 256 17.95 -6.94 17.10
C ALA A 256 17.82 -5.84 16.01
N GLY A 257 18.18 -6.15 14.77
CA GLY A 257 17.94 -5.28 13.61
C GLY A 257 16.46 -4.93 13.42
N ALA A 258 15.57 -5.91 13.55
CA ALA A 258 14.12 -5.67 13.47
C ALA A 258 13.60 -4.75 14.60
N ILE A 259 14.18 -4.83 15.82
CA ILE A 259 13.86 -3.88 16.91
C ILE A 259 14.40 -2.48 16.60
N VAL A 260 15.63 -2.39 16.10
CA VAL A 260 16.20 -1.09 15.68
C VAL A 260 15.36 -0.47 14.54
N LEU A 261 14.86 -1.28 13.61
CA LEU A 261 13.93 -0.84 12.55
C LEU A 261 12.62 -0.32 13.14
N PHE A 262 12.08 -1.00 14.15
CA PHE A 262 10.89 -0.53 14.87
C PHE A 262 11.15 0.80 15.60
N ALA A 263 12.30 0.95 16.24
CA ALA A 263 12.70 2.19 16.89
C ALA A 263 12.87 3.32 15.87
N LEU A 264 13.49 3.06 14.71
CA LEU A 264 13.61 4.01 13.61
C LEU A 264 12.25 4.45 13.06
N GLY A 265 11.32 3.49 12.89
CA GLY A 265 9.94 3.78 12.50
C GLY A 265 9.23 4.69 13.52
N SER A 266 9.35 4.37 14.80
CA SER A 266 8.79 5.18 15.90
C SER A 266 9.38 6.60 15.92
N LEU A 267 10.68 6.74 15.71
CA LEU A 267 11.35 8.03 15.57
C LEU A 267 10.80 8.82 14.38
N LEU A 268 10.65 8.18 13.23
CA LEU A 268 10.10 8.84 12.02
C LEU A 268 8.64 9.30 12.22
N LEU A 269 7.83 8.51 12.92
CA LEU A 269 6.47 8.94 13.30
C LEU A 269 6.49 10.16 14.23
N ALA A 270 7.41 10.20 15.21
CA ALA A 270 7.59 11.35 16.08
C ALA A 270 8.08 12.58 15.31
N VAL A 271 9.02 12.41 14.38
CA VAL A 271 9.49 13.49 13.49
C VAL A 271 8.35 14.01 12.61
N ALA A 272 7.54 13.12 12.03
CA ALA A 272 6.39 13.50 11.22
C ALA A 272 5.33 14.27 12.02
N PHE A 273 5.07 13.84 13.27
CA PHE A 273 4.21 14.58 14.19
C PHE A 273 4.77 15.97 14.51
N SER A 274 6.07 16.09 14.72
CA SER A 274 6.75 17.36 14.97
C SER A 274 6.68 18.30 13.76
N ILE A 275 6.89 17.77 12.55
CA ILE A 275 6.75 18.53 11.29
C ILE A 275 5.30 19.02 11.13
N GLU A 276 4.32 18.15 11.35
CA GLU A 276 2.90 18.55 11.32
C GLU A 276 2.62 19.67 12.32
N TRP A 277 3.10 19.55 13.56
CA TRP A 277 2.94 20.57 14.59
C TRP A 277 3.57 21.91 14.18
N ILE A 278 4.79 21.89 13.63
CA ILE A 278 5.46 23.08 13.10
C ILE A 278 4.63 23.71 11.95
N LEU A 279 4.20 22.91 10.98
CA LEU A 279 3.47 23.39 9.81
C LEU A 279 2.06 23.90 10.12
N THR A 280 1.43 23.42 11.22
CA THR A 280 0.06 23.78 11.55
C THR A 280 -0.03 24.81 12.69
N LYS A 281 0.92 24.82 13.62
CA LYS A 281 0.94 25.70 14.79
C LYS A 281 2.16 26.60 14.86
N GLY A 282 3.34 26.12 14.47
CA GLY A 282 4.59 26.87 14.52
C GLY A 282 4.63 28.06 13.57
N ILE A 283 3.99 27.93 12.38
CA ILE A 283 3.89 29.01 11.38
C ILE A 283 2.54 29.75 11.44
N ASN A 284 1.95 29.85 12.62
CA ASN A 284 0.66 30.51 12.82
C ASN A 284 0.60 31.94 12.27
N GLN A 285 1.66 32.73 12.47
CA GLN A 285 1.71 34.10 11.96
C GLN A 285 1.60 34.14 10.43
N TRP A 286 2.29 33.24 9.71
CA TRP A 286 2.18 33.16 8.26
C TRP A 286 0.78 32.69 7.80
N LEU A 287 0.17 31.77 8.52
CA LEU A 287 -1.16 31.28 8.21
C LEU A 287 -2.23 32.39 8.36
N TRP A 288 -2.10 33.24 9.40
CA TRP A 288 -3.12 34.26 9.72
C TRP A 288 -2.79 35.64 9.15
N SER A 289 -1.51 35.93 8.83
CA SER A 289 -1.08 37.23 8.31
C SER A 289 -0.89 37.18 6.80
N GLY A 290 -1.24 38.30 6.16
CA GLY A 290 -0.98 38.55 4.76
C GLY A 290 -1.76 37.65 3.77
N ARG A 291 -1.62 37.95 2.48
CA ARG A 291 -2.31 37.26 1.38
C ARG A 291 -1.37 36.52 0.43
N LYS A 292 -0.12 36.25 0.86
CA LYS A 292 0.85 35.52 0.02
C LYS A 292 0.40 34.06 -0.15
N ALA A 293 0.28 33.63 -1.39
CA ALA A 293 -0.02 32.25 -1.76
C ALA A 293 0.50 31.99 -3.17
N PHE A 294 0.80 30.72 -3.45
CA PHE A 294 1.29 30.26 -4.74
C PHE A 294 0.41 29.16 -5.31
N ARG A 295 0.42 29.02 -6.61
CA ARG A 295 -0.29 27.97 -7.33
C ARG A 295 0.66 26.79 -7.54
N LEU A 296 0.22 25.60 -7.12
CA LEU A 296 0.97 24.37 -7.36
C LEU A 296 0.61 23.76 -8.72
N PRO A 297 1.57 23.11 -9.40
CA PRO A 297 1.36 22.52 -10.73
C PRO A 297 0.67 21.15 -10.66
N GLY A 298 -0.40 21.01 -9.88
CA GLY A 298 -1.00 19.71 -9.56
C GLY A 298 -1.60 18.98 -10.77
N LYS A 299 -2.06 19.71 -11.80
CA LYS A 299 -2.52 19.06 -13.03
C LYS A 299 -1.39 18.37 -13.78
N SER A 300 -0.22 19.03 -13.86
CA SER A 300 0.98 18.46 -14.49
C SER A 300 1.50 17.26 -13.71
N VAL A 301 1.50 17.34 -12.37
CA VAL A 301 1.85 16.21 -11.49
C VAL A 301 0.91 15.02 -11.72
N PHE A 302 -0.40 15.26 -11.82
CA PHE A 302 -1.35 14.19 -12.09
C PHE A 302 -1.16 13.57 -13.48
N VAL A 303 -0.93 14.39 -14.51
CA VAL A 303 -0.65 13.91 -15.87
C VAL A 303 0.62 13.06 -15.89
N LEU A 304 1.68 13.51 -15.21
CA LEU A 304 2.93 12.73 -15.08
C LEU A 304 2.68 11.39 -14.39
N LEU A 305 1.97 11.40 -13.26
CA LEU A 305 1.65 10.19 -12.51
C LEU A 305 0.88 9.16 -13.36
N ILE A 306 -0.19 9.60 -14.04
CA ILE A 306 -1.00 8.70 -14.85
C ILE A 306 -0.26 8.23 -16.10
N SER A 307 0.55 9.09 -16.72
CA SER A 307 1.34 8.73 -17.91
C SER A 307 2.39 7.69 -17.57
N LEU A 308 3.15 7.87 -16.48
CA LEU A 308 4.13 6.88 -16.03
C LEU A 308 3.46 5.54 -15.70
N THR A 309 2.34 5.58 -14.97
CA THR A 309 1.62 4.37 -14.61
C THR A 309 1.02 3.65 -15.83
N ALA A 310 0.45 4.40 -16.76
CA ALA A 310 -0.12 3.85 -17.99
C ALA A 310 0.93 3.26 -18.92
N LEU A 311 2.15 3.78 -18.89
CA LEU A 311 3.25 3.29 -19.73
C LEU A 311 3.80 1.94 -19.26
N ILE A 312 3.62 1.58 -17.99
CA ILE A 312 4.18 0.35 -17.41
C ILE A 312 3.62 -0.89 -18.11
N ILE A 313 2.30 -1.00 -18.28
CA ILE A 313 1.68 -2.19 -18.89
C ILE A 313 2.16 -2.42 -20.33
N PRO A 314 2.12 -1.42 -21.24
CA PRO A 314 2.68 -1.57 -22.58
C PRO A 314 4.17 -1.93 -22.58
N LEU A 315 4.96 -1.33 -21.66
CA LEU A 315 6.39 -1.61 -21.57
C LEU A 315 6.67 -3.05 -21.13
N LEU A 316 5.97 -3.53 -20.10
CA LEU A 316 6.06 -4.92 -19.66
C LEU A 316 5.60 -5.89 -20.74
N THR A 317 4.52 -5.56 -21.46
CA THR A 317 4.04 -6.36 -22.61
C THR A 317 5.12 -6.44 -23.70
N LEU A 318 5.73 -5.31 -24.05
CA LEU A 318 6.79 -5.27 -25.06
C LEU A 318 8.00 -6.14 -24.66
N TRP A 319 8.45 -6.04 -23.39
CA TRP A 319 9.53 -6.87 -22.88
C TRP A 319 9.18 -8.36 -22.82
N SER A 320 7.94 -8.71 -22.51
CA SER A 320 7.50 -10.11 -22.39
C SER A 320 7.55 -10.90 -23.68
N VAL A 321 7.48 -10.22 -24.83
CA VAL A 321 7.53 -10.82 -26.18
C VAL A 321 8.83 -10.51 -26.94
N ALA A 322 9.76 -9.76 -26.33
CA ALA A 322 11.01 -9.37 -26.96
C ALA A 322 12.00 -10.55 -26.99
N LEU A 323 12.24 -11.18 -28.14
CA LEU A 323 13.26 -12.22 -28.28
C LEU A 323 14.67 -11.62 -28.36
N ARG A 324 14.85 -10.56 -29.15
CA ARG A 324 16.13 -9.87 -29.32
C ARG A 324 15.92 -8.38 -29.30
N TRP A 325 16.46 -7.73 -28.27
CA TRP A 325 16.39 -6.29 -28.08
C TRP A 325 17.73 -5.73 -27.63
N ARG A 326 18.53 -5.33 -28.60
CA ARG A 326 19.86 -4.76 -28.32
C ARG A 326 19.76 -3.27 -28.06
N PHE A 327 20.62 -2.77 -27.18
CA PHE A 327 20.83 -1.33 -27.04
C PHE A 327 21.66 -0.84 -28.25
N PRO A 328 21.38 0.32 -28.85
CA PRO A 328 20.41 1.35 -28.44
C PRO A 328 19.02 1.24 -29.13
N ASP A 329 18.69 0.17 -29.84
CA ASP A 329 17.46 0.06 -30.60
C ASP A 329 16.23 0.39 -29.74
N LEU A 330 15.33 1.28 -30.26
CA LEU A 330 14.13 1.70 -29.57
C LEU A 330 13.10 0.57 -29.44
N LEU A 331 13.00 -0.30 -30.44
CA LEU A 331 12.07 -1.43 -30.46
C LEU A 331 12.84 -2.75 -30.63
N PRO A 332 12.26 -3.88 -30.18
CA PRO A 332 12.86 -5.20 -30.39
C PRO A 332 13.03 -5.52 -31.87
N SER A 333 14.18 -6.07 -32.22
CA SER A 333 14.45 -6.53 -33.59
C SER A 333 13.80 -7.87 -33.92
N ARG A 334 13.43 -8.67 -32.92
CA ARG A 334 12.69 -9.94 -33.07
C ARG A 334 11.75 -10.13 -31.88
N TYR A 335 10.55 -10.64 -32.16
CA TYR A 335 9.50 -10.98 -31.21
C TYR A 335 9.30 -12.51 -31.17
N SER A 336 8.90 -13.04 -30.01
CA SER A 336 8.60 -14.45 -29.81
C SER A 336 7.76 -14.66 -28.56
N GLU A 337 6.83 -15.60 -28.63
CA GLU A 337 6.03 -16.07 -27.49
C GLU A 337 6.71 -17.20 -26.71
N ARG A 338 7.93 -17.58 -27.09
CA ARG A 338 8.66 -18.72 -26.51
C ARG A 338 8.73 -18.67 -24.99
N PHE A 339 8.96 -17.48 -24.41
CA PHE A 339 9.08 -17.33 -22.95
C PHE A 339 7.75 -17.55 -22.25
N TRP A 340 6.64 -17.14 -22.84
CA TRP A 340 5.30 -17.44 -22.37
C TRP A 340 5.02 -18.95 -22.39
N GLN A 341 5.40 -19.62 -23.45
CA GLN A 341 5.20 -21.07 -23.59
C GLN A 341 6.05 -21.86 -22.57
N LEU A 342 7.30 -21.46 -22.34
CA LEU A 342 8.19 -22.08 -21.36
C LEU A 342 7.72 -21.91 -19.92
N GLU A 343 7.23 -20.72 -19.59
CA GLU A 343 6.82 -20.38 -18.22
C GLU A 343 5.33 -20.66 -17.93
N TRP A 344 4.55 -21.09 -18.91
CA TRP A 344 3.10 -21.17 -18.80
C TRP A 344 2.62 -22.00 -17.60
N SER A 345 3.19 -23.18 -17.38
CA SER A 345 2.83 -24.06 -16.25
C SER A 345 3.18 -23.43 -14.91
N ASN A 346 4.34 -22.79 -14.79
CA ASN A 346 4.80 -22.13 -13.58
C ASN A 346 3.92 -20.91 -13.26
N ILE A 347 3.59 -20.12 -14.28
CA ILE A 347 2.72 -18.94 -14.13
C ILE A 347 1.33 -19.34 -13.66
N LEU A 348 0.72 -20.37 -14.29
CA LEU A 348 -0.60 -20.84 -13.89
C LEU A 348 -0.61 -21.36 -12.45
N SER A 349 0.39 -22.12 -12.04
CA SER A 349 0.54 -22.58 -10.67
C SER A 349 0.63 -21.41 -9.70
N THR A 350 1.50 -20.44 -9.99
CA THR A 350 1.75 -19.27 -9.17
C THR A 350 0.51 -18.35 -9.09
N ILE A 351 -0.23 -18.17 -10.19
CA ILE A 351 -1.51 -17.44 -10.21
C ILE A 351 -2.53 -18.15 -9.34
N ASN A 352 -2.67 -19.46 -9.46
CA ASN A 352 -3.64 -20.24 -8.70
C ASN A 352 -3.38 -20.11 -7.19
N VAL A 353 -2.13 -20.26 -6.75
CA VAL A 353 -1.74 -20.08 -5.34
C VAL A 353 -2.05 -18.65 -4.87
N SER A 354 -1.64 -17.64 -5.65
CA SER A 354 -1.86 -16.23 -5.31
C SER A 354 -3.35 -15.89 -5.18
N VAL A 355 -4.16 -16.32 -6.14
CA VAL A 355 -5.62 -16.08 -6.15
C VAL A 355 -6.30 -16.82 -5.00
N THR A 356 -5.93 -18.06 -4.74
CA THR A 356 -6.50 -18.86 -3.65
C THR A 356 -6.26 -18.20 -2.30
N ILE A 357 -5.01 -17.82 -2.00
CA ILE A 357 -4.66 -17.13 -0.76
C ILE A 357 -5.41 -15.79 -0.66
N ALA A 358 -5.45 -15.01 -1.74
CA ALA A 358 -6.11 -13.71 -1.76
C ALA A 358 -7.62 -13.82 -1.56
N LEU A 359 -8.29 -14.77 -2.22
CA LEU A 359 -9.73 -14.98 -2.07
C LEU A 359 -10.09 -15.42 -0.66
N ILE A 360 -9.36 -16.37 -0.09
CA ILE A 360 -9.62 -16.88 1.27
C ILE A 360 -9.38 -15.75 2.29
N SER A 361 -8.20 -15.12 2.27
CA SER A 361 -7.86 -14.09 3.25
C SER A 361 -8.78 -12.87 3.17
N ALA A 362 -9.09 -12.37 1.97
CA ALA A 362 -9.99 -11.23 1.78
C ALA A 362 -11.43 -11.54 2.16
N SER A 363 -11.91 -12.77 1.89
CA SER A 363 -13.29 -13.17 2.25
C SER A 363 -13.44 -13.29 3.76
N ILE A 364 -12.47 -13.90 4.45
CA ILE A 364 -12.48 -13.97 5.92
C ILE A 364 -12.35 -12.57 6.52
N ALA A 365 -11.46 -11.72 5.98
CA ALA A 365 -11.31 -10.35 6.43
C ALA A 365 -12.59 -9.54 6.27
N LEU A 366 -13.32 -9.72 5.17
CA LEU A 366 -14.62 -9.09 4.94
C LEU A 366 -15.66 -9.52 5.98
N VAL A 367 -15.78 -10.81 6.23
CA VAL A 367 -16.69 -11.34 7.26
C VAL A 367 -16.34 -10.76 8.63
N PHE A 368 -15.06 -10.75 8.99
CA PHE A 368 -14.59 -10.19 10.25
C PHE A 368 -14.85 -8.68 10.35
N ALA A 369 -14.63 -7.92 9.29
CA ALA A 369 -14.93 -6.49 9.25
C ALA A 369 -16.44 -6.23 9.44
N ILE A 370 -17.31 -7.00 8.80
CA ILE A 370 -18.77 -6.94 9.01
C ILE A 370 -19.10 -7.23 10.48
N VAL A 371 -18.57 -8.32 11.05
CA VAL A 371 -18.78 -8.69 12.45
C VAL A 371 -18.35 -7.57 13.40
N ALA A 372 -17.19 -6.96 13.16
CA ALA A 372 -16.67 -5.87 13.98
C ALA A 372 -17.57 -4.63 13.95
N HIS A 373 -18.02 -4.22 12.75
CA HIS A 373 -18.93 -3.07 12.62
C HIS A 373 -20.33 -3.35 13.20
N GLU A 374 -20.90 -4.54 12.98
CA GLU A 374 -22.19 -4.91 13.58
C GLU A 374 -22.10 -5.00 15.11
N TYR A 375 -21.00 -5.51 15.63
CA TYR A 375 -20.75 -5.57 17.08
C TYR A 375 -20.71 -4.16 17.67
N ARG A 376 -19.96 -3.24 17.06
CA ARG A 376 -19.87 -1.83 17.46
C ARG A 376 -21.25 -1.14 17.51
N ILE A 377 -22.08 -1.38 16.52
CA ILE A 377 -23.43 -0.79 16.45
C ILE A 377 -24.32 -1.34 17.54
N LYS A 378 -24.30 -2.68 17.74
CA LYS A 378 -25.19 -3.35 18.68
C LYS A 378 -24.84 -3.09 20.14
N TYR A 379 -23.54 -3.16 20.48
CA TYR A 379 -23.09 -3.11 21.88
C TYR A 379 -22.50 -1.75 22.27
N ARG A 380 -22.39 -0.80 21.33
CA ARG A 380 -21.78 0.53 21.52
C ARG A 380 -20.36 0.48 22.09
N TRP A 381 -19.72 -0.67 22.09
CA TRP A 381 -18.35 -0.91 22.51
C TRP A 381 -17.55 -1.45 21.34
N HIS A 382 -16.32 -1.01 21.18
CA HIS A 382 -15.45 -1.45 20.10
C HIS A 382 -14.00 -1.22 20.45
N ILE A 383 -13.13 -2.02 19.86
CA ILE A 383 -11.70 -1.73 19.88
C ILE A 383 -11.46 -0.46 19.06
N PRO A 384 -10.71 0.51 19.62
CA PRO A 384 -10.37 1.72 18.87
C PRO A 384 -9.70 1.42 17.54
N ASN A 385 -10.03 2.20 16.50
CA ASN A 385 -9.52 1.98 15.15
C ASN A 385 -7.99 1.97 15.07
N TYR A 386 -7.30 2.72 15.93
CA TYR A 386 -5.83 2.72 15.97
C TYR A 386 -5.24 1.39 16.44
N ILE A 387 -5.93 0.64 17.33
CA ILE A 387 -5.49 -0.71 17.73
C ILE A 387 -5.65 -1.69 16.58
N ILE A 388 -6.79 -1.63 15.85
CA ILE A 388 -7.01 -2.46 14.66
C ILE A 388 -5.95 -2.17 13.59
N ALA A 389 -5.47 -0.94 13.52
CA ALA A 389 -4.49 -0.49 12.55
C ALA A 389 -3.03 -0.72 12.97
N ILE A 390 -2.74 -1.23 14.18
CA ILE A 390 -1.37 -1.50 14.63
C ILE A 390 -0.56 -2.31 13.60
N PRO A 391 -1.09 -3.40 12.97
CA PRO A 391 -0.33 -4.12 11.95
C PRO A 391 0.08 -3.29 10.75
N MET A 392 -0.60 -2.15 10.50
CA MET A 392 -0.23 -1.21 9.44
C MET A 392 0.81 -0.17 9.90
N LEU A 393 0.91 0.10 11.20
CA LEU A 393 1.77 1.14 11.76
C LEU A 393 3.11 0.60 12.28
N VAL A 394 3.17 -0.69 12.59
CA VAL A 394 4.41 -1.37 13.00
C VAL A 394 5.12 -1.87 11.75
N PRO A 395 6.46 -1.68 11.63
CA PRO A 395 7.22 -2.24 10.53
C PRO A 395 6.94 -3.73 10.36
N GLN A 396 6.51 -4.10 9.15
CA GLN A 396 6.02 -5.45 8.85
C GLN A 396 7.06 -6.54 9.18
N LEU A 397 8.33 -6.26 8.87
CA LEU A 397 9.43 -7.17 9.14
C LEU A 397 9.57 -7.49 10.64
N SER A 398 9.40 -6.49 11.52
CA SER A 398 9.51 -6.67 12.97
C SER A 398 8.41 -7.58 13.53
N LEU A 399 7.18 -7.43 13.06
CA LEU A 399 6.07 -8.29 13.46
C LEU A 399 6.22 -9.72 12.94
N LEU A 400 6.56 -9.85 11.65
CA LEU A 400 6.68 -11.15 11.00
C LEU A 400 7.83 -11.98 11.59
N PHE A 401 8.94 -11.35 11.96
CA PHE A 401 10.04 -12.06 12.62
C PHE A 401 9.56 -12.78 13.89
N GLY A 402 8.88 -12.05 14.78
CA GLY A 402 8.38 -12.66 16.02
C GLY A 402 7.30 -13.72 15.78
N LEU A 403 6.41 -13.51 14.79
CA LEU A 403 5.42 -14.51 14.41
C LEU A 403 6.07 -15.77 13.84
N GLN A 404 7.15 -15.63 13.07
CA GLN A 404 7.89 -16.78 12.56
C GLN A 404 8.58 -17.56 13.69
N VAL A 405 9.19 -16.86 14.65
CA VAL A 405 9.74 -17.54 15.84
C VAL A 405 8.65 -18.36 16.54
N LEU A 406 7.42 -17.84 16.60
CA LEU A 406 6.29 -18.54 17.17
C LEU A 406 5.93 -19.83 16.40
N THR A 407 6.06 -19.82 15.07
CA THR A 407 5.78 -21.02 14.25
C THR A 407 6.79 -22.14 14.51
N LEU A 408 7.99 -21.85 14.99
CA LEU A 408 8.97 -22.89 15.35
C LEU A 408 8.54 -23.75 16.55
N TYR A 409 7.65 -23.22 17.41
CA TYR A 409 7.11 -23.95 18.56
C TYR A 409 5.85 -24.74 18.24
N THR A 410 5.33 -24.62 17.02
CA THR A 410 4.11 -25.31 16.59
C THR A 410 4.48 -26.47 15.66
N ASN A 411 3.89 -27.65 15.90
CA ASN A 411 4.06 -28.82 15.02
C ASN A 411 3.22 -28.75 13.74
N ILE A 412 2.75 -27.55 13.34
CA ILE A 412 1.90 -27.38 12.17
C ILE A 412 2.78 -27.17 10.94
N HIS A 413 2.96 -28.23 10.16
CA HIS A 413 3.75 -28.21 8.92
C HIS A 413 2.97 -27.71 7.68
N HIS A 414 1.78 -27.14 7.88
CA HIS A 414 0.95 -26.62 6.79
C HIS A 414 1.27 -25.15 6.48
N TYR A 415 2.35 -24.91 5.75
CA TYR A 415 2.82 -23.55 5.39
C TYR A 415 1.75 -22.70 4.70
N GLY A 416 0.88 -23.29 3.87
CA GLY A 416 -0.23 -22.59 3.23
C GLY A 416 -1.22 -21.96 4.22
N VAL A 417 -1.44 -22.63 5.37
CA VAL A 417 -2.31 -22.09 6.44
C VAL A 417 -1.66 -20.88 7.11
N TRP A 418 -0.36 -20.97 7.42
CA TRP A 418 0.39 -19.86 8.02
C TRP A 418 0.44 -18.66 7.11
N VAL A 419 0.71 -18.85 5.81
CA VAL A 419 0.74 -17.77 4.82
C VAL A 419 -0.64 -17.14 4.69
N THR A 420 -1.71 -17.95 4.55
CA THR A 420 -3.08 -17.42 4.43
C THR A 420 -3.49 -16.63 5.68
N TRP A 421 -3.11 -17.12 6.88
CA TRP A 421 -3.36 -16.42 8.13
C TRP A 421 -2.56 -15.10 8.20
N ALA A 422 -1.30 -15.10 7.80
CA ALA A 422 -0.51 -13.87 7.76
C ALA A 422 -1.10 -12.84 6.79
N HIS A 423 -1.54 -13.29 5.61
CA HIS A 423 -2.26 -12.42 4.68
C HIS A 423 -3.53 -11.85 5.32
N LEU A 424 -4.34 -12.69 5.96
CA LEU A 424 -5.54 -12.26 6.69
C LEU A 424 -5.21 -11.19 7.75
N PHE A 425 -4.15 -11.41 8.54
CA PHE A 425 -3.71 -10.52 9.61
C PHE A 425 -3.41 -9.10 9.08
N PHE A 426 -2.73 -8.99 7.94
CA PHE A 426 -2.43 -7.69 7.32
C PHE A 426 -3.56 -7.14 6.45
N VAL A 427 -4.41 -7.97 5.85
CA VAL A 427 -5.55 -7.55 5.00
C VAL A 427 -6.70 -7.00 5.84
N PHE A 428 -6.96 -7.58 7.01
CA PHE A 428 -8.12 -7.23 7.84
C PHE A 428 -8.22 -5.73 8.18
N PRO A 429 -7.16 -5.03 8.62
CA PRO A 429 -7.24 -3.59 8.88
C PRO A 429 -7.67 -2.76 7.67
N TYR A 430 -7.20 -3.09 6.48
CA TYR A 430 -7.57 -2.37 5.25
C TYR A 430 -9.05 -2.54 4.91
N VAL A 431 -9.55 -3.76 4.98
CA VAL A 431 -10.97 -4.06 4.71
C VAL A 431 -11.87 -3.41 5.78
N TYR A 432 -11.47 -3.46 7.04
CA TYR A 432 -12.20 -2.83 8.15
C TYR A 432 -12.30 -1.30 7.96
N LEU A 433 -11.17 -0.65 7.68
CA LEU A 433 -11.13 0.81 7.49
C LEU A 433 -11.87 1.25 6.21
N ALA A 434 -11.84 0.46 5.15
CA ALA A 434 -12.60 0.73 3.92
C ALA A 434 -14.12 0.76 4.17
N LEU A 435 -14.62 -0.06 5.11
CA LEU A 435 -16.03 -0.12 5.47
C LEU A 435 -16.46 0.90 6.54
N ASP A 436 -15.53 1.45 7.33
CA ASP A 436 -15.85 2.31 8.47
C ASP A 436 -16.73 3.52 8.08
N GLY A 437 -16.38 4.20 6.98
CA GLY A 437 -17.14 5.34 6.48
C GLY A 437 -18.59 5.00 6.09
N VAL A 438 -18.78 3.87 5.43
CA VAL A 438 -20.07 3.40 4.96
C VAL A 438 -20.97 3.00 6.15
N TYR A 439 -20.41 2.29 7.12
CA TYR A 439 -21.14 1.91 8.32
C TYR A 439 -21.52 3.10 9.21
N ARG A 440 -20.72 4.17 9.23
CA ARG A 440 -21.04 5.42 9.94
C ARG A 440 -22.11 6.26 9.22
N SER A 441 -22.15 6.22 7.89
CA SER A 441 -23.11 6.99 7.09
C SER A 441 -24.45 6.27 6.89
N TYR A 442 -24.53 4.97 7.23
CA TYR A 442 -25.76 4.20 7.11
C TYR A 442 -26.83 4.69 8.09
N ASP A 443 -28.04 4.95 7.59
CA ASP A 443 -29.16 5.37 8.43
C ASP A 443 -29.75 4.19 9.23
N GLN A 444 -29.41 4.14 10.52
CA GLN A 444 -29.88 3.10 11.44
C GLN A 444 -31.41 3.07 11.63
N ARG A 445 -32.13 4.16 11.29
CA ARG A 445 -33.59 4.21 11.38
C ARG A 445 -34.24 3.15 10.48
N LEU A 446 -33.67 2.87 9.32
CA LEU A 446 -34.16 1.84 8.40
C LEU A 446 -34.11 0.44 9.05
N THR A 447 -33.05 0.15 9.79
CA THR A 447 -32.92 -1.09 10.56
C THR A 447 -33.97 -1.14 11.68
N GLN A 448 -34.18 -0.03 12.41
CA GLN A 448 -35.18 0.05 13.48
C GLN A 448 -36.61 -0.15 12.96
N ILE A 449 -36.95 0.46 11.82
CA ILE A 449 -38.26 0.24 11.18
C ILE A 449 -38.48 -1.23 10.84
N GLY A 450 -37.49 -1.89 10.24
CA GLY A 450 -37.59 -3.31 9.92
C GLY A 450 -37.80 -4.20 11.16
N LEU A 451 -37.12 -3.88 12.26
CA LEU A 451 -37.28 -4.59 13.53
C LEU A 451 -38.64 -4.32 14.19
N SER A 452 -39.14 -3.08 14.14
CA SER A 452 -40.47 -2.73 14.69
C SER A 452 -41.62 -3.38 13.94
N LEU A 453 -41.41 -3.73 12.66
CA LEU A 453 -42.34 -4.55 11.85
C LEU A 453 -42.27 -6.06 12.18
N GLY A 454 -41.61 -6.47 13.27
CA GLY A 454 -41.53 -7.86 13.73
C GLY A 454 -40.58 -8.75 12.90
N LYS A 455 -39.75 -8.17 12.01
CA LYS A 455 -38.79 -8.96 11.23
C LYS A 455 -37.57 -9.34 12.07
N SER A 456 -37.04 -10.55 11.87
CA SER A 456 -35.84 -10.98 12.57
C SER A 456 -34.61 -10.14 12.20
N PRO A 457 -33.63 -9.96 13.10
CA PRO A 457 -32.43 -9.16 12.83
C PRO A 457 -31.67 -9.61 11.58
N LEU A 458 -31.59 -10.90 11.33
CA LEU A 458 -30.94 -11.45 10.14
C LEU A 458 -31.70 -11.09 8.86
N HIS A 459 -33.04 -11.16 8.89
CA HIS A 459 -33.88 -10.76 7.77
C HIS A 459 -33.72 -9.28 7.43
N VAL A 460 -33.72 -8.41 8.44
CA VAL A 460 -33.51 -6.97 8.29
C VAL A 460 -32.12 -6.69 7.72
N TRP A 461 -31.12 -7.39 8.22
CA TRP A 461 -29.75 -7.24 7.71
C TRP A 461 -29.67 -7.66 6.23
N LEU A 462 -30.18 -8.83 5.87
CA LEU A 462 -30.09 -9.36 4.49
C LEU A 462 -30.94 -8.58 3.48
N LYS A 463 -32.14 -8.13 3.88
CA LYS A 463 -33.12 -7.52 2.94
C LYS A 463 -33.11 -5.99 2.93
N ILE A 464 -32.66 -5.34 4.00
CA ILE A 464 -32.66 -3.88 4.11
C ILE A 464 -31.25 -3.33 4.08
N LYS A 465 -30.35 -3.79 4.98
CA LYS A 465 -29.02 -3.22 5.12
C LYS A 465 -28.06 -3.69 4.03
N LEU A 466 -27.96 -4.99 3.80
CA LEU A 466 -27.02 -5.56 2.82
C LEU A 466 -27.17 -4.98 1.41
N PRO A 467 -28.38 -4.81 0.83
CA PRO A 467 -28.52 -4.22 -0.49
C PRO A 467 -27.97 -2.79 -0.60
N GLN A 468 -28.09 -2.01 0.48
CA GLN A 468 -27.64 -0.61 0.51
C GLN A 468 -26.11 -0.50 0.63
N ILE A 469 -25.45 -1.41 1.34
CA ILE A 469 -24.00 -1.40 1.53
C ILE A 469 -23.27 -2.38 0.59
N ALA A 470 -23.99 -3.16 -0.23
CA ALA A 470 -23.42 -4.24 -1.06
C ALA A 470 -22.31 -3.75 -2.00
N SER A 471 -22.46 -2.59 -2.59
CA SER A 471 -21.44 -1.97 -3.45
C SER A 471 -20.15 -1.72 -2.68
N ALA A 472 -20.25 -1.18 -1.47
CA ALA A 472 -19.11 -0.90 -0.62
C ALA A 472 -18.45 -2.19 -0.10
N LEU A 473 -19.25 -3.22 0.23
CA LEU A 473 -18.72 -4.54 0.62
C LEU A 473 -17.91 -5.16 -0.53
N LEU A 474 -18.41 -5.07 -1.76
CA LEU A 474 -17.71 -5.58 -2.93
C LEU A 474 -16.39 -4.85 -3.16
N PHE A 475 -16.37 -3.51 -3.05
CA PHE A 475 -15.13 -2.74 -3.18
C PHE A 475 -14.15 -3.04 -2.04
N ALA A 476 -14.61 -3.16 -0.79
CA ALA A 476 -13.75 -3.52 0.34
C ALA A 476 -13.15 -4.92 0.18
N TRP A 477 -13.91 -5.87 -0.36
CA TRP A 477 -13.42 -7.21 -0.70
C TRP A 477 -12.33 -7.18 -1.76
N VAL A 478 -12.52 -6.39 -2.84
CA VAL A 478 -11.50 -6.23 -3.90
C VAL A 478 -10.26 -5.52 -3.38
N ILE A 479 -10.40 -4.53 -2.47
CA ILE A 479 -9.26 -3.93 -1.77
C ILE A 479 -8.50 -5.01 -0.99
N GLY A 480 -9.21 -5.87 -0.25
CA GLY A 480 -8.61 -6.99 0.47
C GLY A 480 -7.84 -7.95 -0.44
N ILE A 481 -8.42 -8.33 -1.59
CA ILE A 481 -7.74 -9.14 -2.62
C ILE A 481 -6.48 -8.45 -3.10
N SER A 482 -6.56 -7.16 -3.44
CA SER A 482 -5.42 -6.40 -3.97
C SER A 482 -4.29 -6.27 -2.96
N VAL A 483 -4.63 -6.03 -1.68
CA VAL A 483 -3.65 -6.00 -0.58
C VAL A 483 -2.99 -7.37 -0.42
N SER A 484 -3.76 -8.47 -0.46
CA SER A 484 -3.22 -9.82 -0.37
C SER A 484 -2.30 -10.16 -1.53
N LEU A 485 -2.69 -9.84 -2.77
CA LEU A 485 -1.89 -10.06 -3.97
C LEU A 485 -0.58 -9.24 -3.99
N ALA A 486 -0.52 -8.15 -3.24
CA ALA A 486 0.68 -7.31 -3.14
C ALA A 486 1.63 -7.75 -2.01
N GLN A 487 1.25 -8.68 -1.14
CA GLN A 487 2.08 -9.07 0.00
C GLN A 487 3.28 -9.93 -0.41
N TYR A 488 4.46 -9.49 0.00
CA TYR A 488 5.74 -10.16 -0.23
C TYR A 488 6.27 -10.84 1.03
N LEU A 489 6.61 -10.07 2.05
CA LEU A 489 7.25 -10.57 3.28
C LEU A 489 6.42 -11.62 4.03
N PRO A 490 5.08 -11.48 4.20
CA PRO A 490 4.28 -12.50 4.85
C PRO A 490 4.35 -13.86 4.17
N THR A 491 4.29 -13.88 2.83
CA THR A 491 4.44 -15.10 2.05
C THR A 491 5.81 -15.73 2.24
N LEU A 492 6.86 -14.92 2.14
CA LEU A 492 8.24 -15.42 2.12
C LEU A 492 8.68 -15.92 3.51
N MET A 493 8.37 -15.15 4.57
CA MET A 493 8.76 -15.49 5.94
C MET A 493 7.97 -16.68 6.49
N LEU A 494 6.64 -16.65 6.46
CA LEU A 494 5.84 -17.74 7.02
C LEU A 494 5.67 -18.92 6.07
N GLY A 495 5.91 -18.72 4.78
CA GLY A 495 5.96 -19.79 3.79
C GLY A 495 7.28 -20.54 3.75
N ALA A 496 8.33 -20.01 4.41
CA ALA A 496 9.68 -20.59 4.47
C ALA A 496 10.21 -21.01 3.07
N GLY A 497 9.93 -20.21 2.03
CA GLY A 497 10.30 -20.49 0.65
C GLY A 497 9.54 -21.63 -0.03
N ARG A 498 8.53 -22.24 0.63
CA ARG A 498 7.75 -23.37 0.09
C ARG A 498 6.48 -22.93 -0.64
N ILE A 499 6.09 -21.69 -0.49
CA ILE A 499 4.90 -21.11 -1.12
C ILE A 499 5.36 -19.98 -2.05
N SER A 500 5.14 -20.17 -3.35
CA SER A 500 5.44 -19.18 -4.37
C SER A 500 4.16 -18.45 -4.81
N THR A 501 4.20 -17.12 -4.76
CA THR A 501 3.15 -16.24 -5.29
C THR A 501 3.69 -15.38 -6.43
N LEU A 502 2.81 -14.77 -7.22
CA LEU A 502 3.24 -13.86 -8.29
C LEU A 502 4.18 -12.76 -7.79
N THR A 503 3.92 -12.25 -6.58
CA THR A 503 4.74 -11.19 -5.98
C THR A 503 6.11 -11.69 -5.58
N THR A 504 6.22 -12.87 -4.94
CA THR A 504 7.52 -13.44 -4.55
C THR A 504 8.35 -13.80 -5.76
N GLU A 505 7.76 -14.40 -6.79
CA GLU A 505 8.46 -14.72 -8.04
C GLU A 505 8.87 -13.47 -8.81
N ALA A 506 8.00 -12.46 -8.93
CA ALA A 506 8.35 -11.21 -9.61
C ALA A 506 9.54 -10.50 -8.97
N VAL A 507 9.63 -10.48 -7.62
CA VAL A 507 10.77 -9.88 -6.90
C VAL A 507 12.03 -10.74 -7.09
N ALA A 508 11.94 -12.05 -6.97
CA ALA A 508 13.07 -12.95 -7.16
C ALA A 508 13.66 -12.84 -8.57
N LEU A 509 12.79 -12.81 -9.59
CA LEU A 509 13.19 -12.67 -10.99
C LEU A 509 13.69 -11.25 -11.33
N ALA A 510 13.26 -10.22 -10.60
CA ALA A 510 13.74 -8.86 -10.81
C ALA A 510 15.23 -8.69 -10.45
N SER A 511 15.75 -9.53 -9.55
CA SER A 511 17.19 -9.61 -9.22
C SER A 511 17.98 -10.40 -10.27
N GLY A 512 17.30 -11.11 -11.18
CA GLY A 512 17.89 -11.94 -12.22
C GLY A 512 18.26 -11.15 -13.48
N SER A 513 18.93 -11.82 -14.41
CA SER A 513 19.40 -11.23 -15.67
C SER A 513 18.36 -11.20 -16.78
N ASP A 514 17.30 -12.05 -16.73
CA ASP A 514 16.33 -12.16 -17.82
C ASP A 514 15.11 -11.24 -17.61
N ARG A 515 15.15 -10.08 -18.25
CA ARG A 515 14.06 -9.09 -18.22
C ARG A 515 12.76 -9.60 -18.84
N ARG A 516 12.79 -10.60 -19.71
CA ARG A 516 11.61 -11.11 -20.42
C ARG A 516 10.72 -11.90 -19.48
N ILE A 517 11.31 -12.83 -18.73
CA ILE A 517 10.60 -13.62 -17.73
C ILE A 517 10.11 -12.70 -16.60
N THR A 518 10.97 -11.81 -16.12
CA THR A 518 10.57 -10.78 -15.11
C THR A 518 9.37 -9.96 -15.61
N ALA A 519 9.35 -9.56 -16.88
CA ALA A 519 8.24 -8.79 -17.46
C ALA A 519 6.94 -9.59 -17.48
N ILE A 520 6.97 -10.89 -17.73
CA ILE A 520 5.79 -11.77 -17.75
C ILE A 520 5.16 -11.80 -16.34
N TYR A 521 5.95 -12.09 -15.31
CA TYR A 521 5.45 -12.14 -13.94
C TYR A 521 4.96 -10.78 -13.43
N ALA A 522 5.68 -9.70 -13.73
CA ALA A 522 5.27 -8.34 -13.40
C ALA A 522 3.98 -7.92 -14.12
N LEU A 523 3.82 -8.31 -15.39
CA LEU A 523 2.59 -8.06 -16.15
C LEU A 523 1.39 -8.81 -15.55
N CYS A 524 1.54 -10.09 -15.25
CA CYS A 524 0.51 -10.89 -14.58
C CYS A 524 0.15 -10.28 -13.22
N GLN A 525 1.15 -9.86 -12.44
CA GLN A 525 0.93 -9.21 -11.14
C GLN A 525 0.20 -7.86 -11.27
N ALA A 526 0.47 -7.08 -12.33
CA ALA A 526 -0.23 -5.82 -12.57
C ALA A 526 -1.68 -6.03 -13.03
N LEU A 527 -1.91 -7.01 -13.90
CA LEU A 527 -3.23 -7.26 -14.50
C LEU A 527 -4.20 -7.94 -13.53
N LEU A 528 -3.72 -8.82 -12.66
CA LEU A 528 -4.59 -9.62 -11.80
C LEU A 528 -5.47 -8.77 -10.85
N PRO A 529 -4.96 -7.80 -10.07
CA PRO A 529 -5.81 -6.92 -9.27
C PRO A 529 -6.73 -6.04 -10.13
N LEU A 530 -6.25 -5.57 -11.30
CA LEU A 530 -7.07 -4.80 -12.25
C LEU A 530 -8.30 -5.59 -12.69
N CYS A 531 -8.17 -6.89 -12.98
CA CYS A 531 -9.30 -7.76 -13.34
C CYS A 531 -10.36 -7.78 -12.24
N PHE A 532 -9.97 -7.88 -10.97
CA PHE A 532 -10.91 -7.84 -9.84
C PHE A 532 -11.58 -6.47 -9.67
N PHE A 533 -10.86 -5.37 -9.89
CA PHE A 533 -11.46 -4.02 -9.88
C PHE A 533 -12.45 -3.82 -11.03
N VAL A 534 -12.12 -4.26 -12.24
CA VAL A 534 -13.04 -4.22 -13.40
C VAL A 534 -14.27 -5.07 -13.14
N PHE A 535 -14.11 -6.27 -12.58
CA PHE A 535 -15.22 -7.13 -12.17
C PHE A 535 -16.15 -6.42 -11.17
N ALA A 536 -15.62 -5.83 -10.11
CA ALA A 536 -16.41 -5.09 -9.14
C ALA A 536 -17.14 -3.88 -9.76
N TYR A 537 -16.45 -3.15 -10.62
CA TYR A 537 -17.04 -2.01 -11.32
C TYR A 537 -18.20 -2.41 -12.23
N THR A 538 -18.06 -3.49 -12.99
CA THR A 538 -19.10 -3.98 -13.91
C THR A 538 -20.35 -4.47 -13.18
N ILE A 539 -20.18 -5.17 -12.05
CA ILE A 539 -21.30 -5.58 -11.20
C ILE A 539 -22.05 -4.37 -10.63
N ASN A 540 -21.32 -3.39 -10.14
CA ASN A 540 -21.95 -2.19 -9.56
C ASN A 540 -22.67 -1.32 -10.60
N LYS A 541 -22.13 -1.22 -11.80
CA LYS A 541 -22.77 -0.49 -12.91
C LYS A 541 -24.11 -1.10 -13.30
N LYS A 542 -24.25 -2.43 -13.30
CA LYS A 542 -25.50 -3.13 -13.58
C LYS A 542 -26.59 -2.91 -12.52
N LYS A 543 -26.20 -2.54 -11.29
CA LYS A 543 -27.14 -2.29 -10.16
C LYS A 543 -27.57 -0.83 -10.04
N ALA A 544 -26.89 0.10 -10.69
CA ALA A 544 -27.32 1.50 -10.71
C ALA A 544 -28.59 1.61 -11.60
N PRO A 545 -29.73 2.15 -11.09
CA PRO A 545 -30.90 2.35 -11.91
C PRO A 545 -30.54 3.25 -13.08
N THR A 546 -30.91 2.85 -14.28
CA THR A 546 -30.71 3.65 -15.48
C THR A 546 -31.40 5.01 -15.29
N THR A 547 -30.76 6.07 -15.71
CA THR A 547 -31.23 7.47 -15.59
C THR A 547 -32.63 7.66 -16.21
N GLU A 548 -33.05 6.74 -17.08
CA GLU A 548 -34.39 6.66 -17.66
C GLU A 548 -35.45 6.17 -16.65
N GLN A 549 -35.14 5.23 -15.76
CA GLN A 549 -36.07 4.75 -14.73
C GLN A 549 -36.32 5.80 -13.64
N VAL A 550 -35.34 6.64 -13.34
CA VAL A 550 -35.51 7.76 -12.39
C VAL A 550 -36.33 8.88 -13.03
N ARG A 551 -36.22 9.11 -14.34
CA ARG A 551 -37.06 10.06 -15.06
C ARG A 551 -38.50 9.59 -15.20
N SER A 552 -38.75 8.31 -15.43
CA SER A 552 -40.14 7.78 -15.53
C SER A 552 -40.86 7.84 -14.19
N THR A 553 -40.20 7.51 -13.06
CA THR A 553 -40.78 7.62 -11.70
C THR A 553 -41.04 9.10 -11.29
N HIS A 554 -40.21 10.04 -11.71
CA HIS A 554 -40.51 11.48 -11.49
C HIS A 554 -41.64 11.99 -12.36
N HIS A 555 -41.82 11.45 -13.56
CA HIS A 555 -42.96 11.79 -14.42
C HIS A 555 -44.28 11.20 -13.88
N GLU A 556 -44.29 9.99 -13.35
CA GLU A 556 -45.50 9.39 -12.74
C GLU A 556 -45.91 10.06 -11.43
N LEU A 557 -44.96 10.56 -10.62
CA LEU A 557 -45.23 11.29 -9.38
C LEU A 557 -45.66 12.75 -9.61
N SER A 558 -45.50 13.30 -10.82
CA SER A 558 -45.97 14.65 -11.16
C SER A 558 -47.40 14.67 -11.72
N TYR A 559 -48.04 13.53 -11.90
CA TYR A 559 -49.42 13.37 -12.35
C TYR A 559 -50.38 12.83 -11.29
N GLN A 560 -49.91 12.64 -10.04
CA GLN A 560 -50.76 12.43 -8.85
C GLN A 560 -50.71 13.68 -7.93
#